data_76741f7e0ddfd462468e11e43cd096b3
#
_entry.id   76741f7e0ddfd462468e11e43cd096b3
#
_cell.length_a   1.000
_cell.length_b   1.000
_cell.length_c   1.000
_cell.angle_alpha   90.00
_cell.angle_beta   90.00
_cell.angle_gamma   90.00
#
_symmetry.space_group_name_H-M   'P 1'
#
loop_
_entity.id
_entity.type
_entity.pdbx_description
1 polymer ?
#
loop_
_entity_poly.entity_id
_entity_poly.type
_entity_poly.pdbx_seq_one_letter_code
_entity_poly.pdbx_strand_id
1 'polypeptide(L)'
;MMIGVVAMAAALPAIAQIVDIQQKLAAVKQVVALNKQSLLKYQWWETTQMTLDGDPKPVTQNLCQYGPGGQVVKTPIGAPPPPPSGGRLKQRIIEKKKKEMQEYMTEVKGVLSMYVPPDPQRMQQAYQAGKLSLNPVGGLMNLVFRDYAQPGDQMTLTFDSAAVKVLSLSINTYMGQTKDAVTLQVQMATLPDGTNYVQQTVLSATAKKLVVTTTSSNYQKM
;
A
#
# COMPACT_ATOMS: atom_id res chain seq x y z
N MET A 1 -46.86 29.05 35.94
CA MET A 1 -46.05 29.41 34.81
C MET A 1 -44.68 28.67 34.93
N MET A 2 -44.61 27.43 34.39
CA MET A 2 -43.41 26.60 34.42
C MET A 2 -42.82 26.59 33.02
N ILE A 3 -41.63 27.14 32.85
CA ILE A 3 -40.91 27.11 31.60
C ILE A 3 -39.81 26.01 31.77
N GLY A 4 -39.90 25.02 30.88
CA GLY A 4 -39.05 23.86 30.88
C GLY A 4 -37.61 24.18 30.45
N VAL A 5 -36.68 23.50 31.10
CA VAL A 5 -35.30 23.33 30.67
C VAL A 5 -35.20 21.93 30.11
N VAL A 6 -35.13 21.79 28.81
CA VAL A 6 -34.81 20.52 28.12
C VAL A 6 -33.75 20.79 27.06
N ALA A 7 -32.79 19.87 27.01
CA ALA A 7 -31.85 19.61 25.93
C ALA A 7 -30.48 20.30 26.00
N MET A 8 -29.55 19.69 26.74
CA MET A 8 -28.11 19.75 26.45
C MET A 8 -27.40 18.48 26.99
N ALA A 9 -27.64 17.32 26.38
CA ALA A 9 -26.98 16.07 26.82
C ALA A 9 -26.48 15.16 25.68
N ALA A 10 -26.54 15.57 24.41
CA ALA A 10 -26.20 14.67 23.30
C ALA A 10 -24.84 14.90 22.63
N ALA A 11 -24.11 15.96 22.96
CA ALA A 11 -22.86 16.32 22.27
C ALA A 11 -21.57 15.71 22.87
N LEU A 12 -21.59 15.28 24.11
CA LEU A 12 -20.40 14.80 24.83
C LEU A 12 -19.79 13.48 24.28
N PRO A 13 -20.56 12.46 23.89
CA PRO A 13 -19.97 11.20 23.39
C PRO A 13 -19.29 11.36 22.01
N ALA A 14 -19.79 12.25 21.15
CA ALA A 14 -19.20 12.48 19.83
C ALA A 14 -17.84 13.17 19.91
N ILE A 15 -17.69 14.13 20.81
CA ILE A 15 -16.41 14.84 21.04
C ILE A 15 -15.34 13.89 21.58
N ALA A 16 -15.69 13.02 22.53
CA ALA A 16 -14.77 12.03 23.09
C ALA A 16 -14.27 11.03 22.04
N GLN A 17 -15.13 10.57 21.12
CA GLN A 17 -14.74 9.73 20.01
C GLN A 17 -13.82 10.42 19.00
N ILE A 18 -14.04 11.70 18.71
CA ILE A 18 -13.19 12.50 17.81
C ILE A 18 -11.78 12.66 18.39
N VAL A 19 -11.67 12.95 19.68
CA VAL A 19 -10.37 13.10 20.35
C VAL A 19 -9.61 11.77 20.35
N ASP A 20 -10.26 10.64 20.60
CA ASP A 20 -9.66 9.30 20.57
C ASP A 20 -9.12 8.93 19.17
N ILE A 21 -9.85 9.23 18.10
CA ILE A 21 -9.41 8.95 16.73
C ILE A 21 -8.21 9.84 16.35
N GLN A 22 -8.22 11.12 16.69
CA GLN A 22 -7.10 12.01 16.41
C GLN A 22 -5.83 11.59 17.16
N GLN A 23 -5.94 11.17 18.41
CA GLN A 23 -4.82 10.65 19.20
C GLN A 23 -4.27 9.37 18.59
N LYS A 24 -5.12 8.44 18.16
CA LYS A 24 -4.72 7.19 17.49
C LYS A 24 -4.03 7.47 16.16
N LEU A 25 -4.53 8.39 15.34
CA LEU A 25 -3.88 8.77 14.09
C LEU A 25 -2.50 9.43 14.32
N ALA A 26 -2.37 10.26 15.35
CA ALA A 26 -1.09 10.85 15.73
C ALA A 26 -0.08 9.80 16.20
N ALA A 27 -0.52 8.83 17.01
CA ALA A 27 0.30 7.72 17.46
C ALA A 27 0.77 6.85 16.28
N VAL A 28 -0.12 6.53 15.35
CA VAL A 28 0.23 5.80 14.11
C VAL A 28 1.28 6.54 13.32
N LYS A 29 1.12 7.86 13.11
CA LYS A 29 2.09 8.70 12.38
C LYS A 29 3.48 8.66 13.04
N GLN A 30 3.54 8.76 14.35
CA GLN A 30 4.81 8.69 15.09
C GLN A 30 5.47 7.31 14.96
N VAL A 31 4.71 6.24 15.15
CA VAL A 31 5.20 4.85 15.01
C VAL A 31 5.71 4.59 13.60
N VAL A 32 4.99 5.02 12.56
CA VAL A 32 5.43 4.89 11.17
C VAL A 32 6.74 5.64 10.91
N ALA A 33 6.91 6.84 11.47
CA ALA A 33 8.15 7.61 11.33
C ALA A 33 9.34 6.92 12.00
N LEU A 34 9.18 6.44 13.23
CA LEU A 34 10.21 5.69 13.97
C LEU A 34 10.56 4.38 13.25
N ASN A 35 9.55 3.66 12.78
CA ASN A 35 9.74 2.43 12.04
C ASN A 35 10.54 2.64 10.75
N LYS A 36 10.27 3.74 10.01
CA LYS A 36 11.05 4.11 8.83
C LYS A 36 12.53 4.29 9.16
N GLN A 37 12.87 4.96 10.28
CA GLN A 37 14.25 5.12 10.72
C GLN A 37 14.92 3.79 11.06
N SER A 38 14.19 2.85 11.67
CA SER A 38 14.67 1.50 11.94
C SER A 38 14.97 0.73 10.66
N LEU A 39 14.08 0.81 9.66
CA LEU A 39 14.24 0.15 8.37
C LEU A 39 15.46 0.64 7.57
N LEU A 40 15.89 1.90 7.75
CA LEU A 40 17.09 2.43 7.08
C LEU A 40 18.36 1.65 7.41
N LYS A 41 18.37 0.87 8.50
CA LYS A 41 19.51 0.06 8.96
C LYS A 41 19.53 -1.35 8.38
N TYR A 42 18.59 -1.67 7.49
CA TYR A 42 18.44 -3.02 6.96
C TYR A 42 18.68 -3.09 5.47
N GLN A 43 19.28 -4.20 5.05
CA GLN A 43 19.20 -4.73 3.69
C GLN A 43 18.29 -5.97 3.69
N TRP A 44 17.68 -6.28 2.53
CA TRP A 44 16.81 -7.44 2.39
C TRP A 44 16.79 -7.96 0.95
N TRP A 45 16.28 -9.15 0.78
CA TRP A 45 16.03 -9.71 -0.53
C TRP A 45 14.59 -9.43 -0.95
N GLU A 46 14.44 -8.98 -2.19
CA GLU A 46 13.15 -8.79 -2.83
C GLU A 46 13.00 -9.76 -3.99
N THR A 47 11.99 -10.63 -3.92
CA THR A 47 11.63 -11.54 -5.00
C THR A 47 10.36 -11.05 -5.67
N THR A 48 10.38 -10.85 -6.99
CA THR A 48 9.22 -10.42 -7.78
C THR A 48 8.83 -11.50 -8.78
N GLN A 49 7.59 -11.94 -8.70
CA GLN A 49 6.92 -12.81 -9.65
C GLN A 49 5.86 -12.00 -10.41
N MET A 50 5.91 -12.03 -11.73
CA MET A 50 4.93 -11.40 -12.60
C MET A 50 4.18 -12.46 -13.40
N THR A 51 2.85 -12.29 -13.53
CA THR A 51 2.01 -13.05 -14.45
C THR A 51 1.29 -12.07 -15.37
N LEU A 52 1.32 -12.31 -16.67
CA LEU A 52 0.70 -11.48 -17.69
C LEU A 52 -0.13 -12.35 -18.62
N ASP A 53 -1.43 -12.06 -18.75
CA ASP A 53 -2.41 -12.89 -19.48
C ASP A 53 -2.45 -14.38 -19.02
N GLY A 54 -2.16 -14.62 -17.74
CA GLY A 54 -2.05 -15.98 -17.18
C GLY A 54 -0.67 -16.61 -17.33
N ASP A 55 0.22 -16.05 -18.15
CA ASP A 55 1.58 -16.57 -18.37
C ASP A 55 2.54 -16.05 -17.30
N PRO A 56 3.18 -16.92 -16.50
CA PRO A 56 4.20 -16.53 -15.56
C PRO A 56 5.45 -16.04 -16.29
N LYS A 57 6.01 -14.93 -15.84
CA LYS A 57 7.29 -14.39 -16.32
C LYS A 57 8.42 -14.85 -15.40
N PRO A 58 9.68 -14.80 -15.87
CA PRO A 58 10.83 -15.14 -15.04
C PRO A 58 10.81 -14.38 -13.71
N VAL A 59 11.11 -15.10 -12.63
CA VAL A 59 11.27 -14.51 -11.29
C VAL A 59 12.49 -13.62 -11.30
N THR A 60 12.38 -12.44 -10.71
CA THR A 60 13.53 -11.56 -10.48
C THR A 60 13.81 -11.43 -8.99
N GLN A 61 15.09 -11.38 -8.64
CA GLN A 61 15.54 -11.17 -7.26
C GLN A 61 16.50 -9.99 -7.19
N ASN A 62 16.33 -9.18 -6.16
CA ASN A 62 17.18 -8.03 -5.90
C ASN A 62 17.63 -8.03 -4.44
N LEU A 63 18.86 -7.63 -4.19
CA LEU A 63 19.29 -7.12 -2.90
C LEU A 63 18.86 -5.66 -2.79
N CYS A 64 18.11 -5.35 -1.77
CA CYS A 64 17.53 -4.03 -1.53
C CYS A 64 18.13 -3.41 -0.27
N GLN A 65 18.34 -2.10 -0.31
CA GLN A 65 18.72 -1.28 0.84
C GLN A 65 18.22 0.15 0.65
N TYR A 66 18.16 0.93 1.72
CA TYR A 66 17.88 2.35 1.59
C TYR A 66 19.14 3.13 1.25
N GLY A 67 19.07 3.98 0.25
CA GLY A 67 20.11 4.94 -0.10
C GLY A 67 20.06 6.21 0.77
N PRO A 68 21.06 7.12 0.61
CA PRO A 68 21.19 8.33 1.42
C PRO A 68 19.95 9.26 1.42
N GLY A 69 19.17 9.25 0.34
CA GLY A 69 17.93 10.02 0.22
C GLY A 69 16.69 9.27 0.73
N GLY A 70 16.84 8.08 1.35
CA GLY A 70 15.73 7.27 1.84
C GLY A 70 14.93 6.55 0.73
N GLN A 71 15.42 6.57 -0.52
CA GLN A 71 14.90 5.76 -1.62
C GLN A 71 15.46 4.33 -1.53
N VAL A 72 14.68 3.35 -1.99
CA VAL A 72 15.16 1.97 -2.09
C VAL A 72 16.08 1.82 -3.30
N VAL A 73 17.30 1.37 -3.06
CA VAL A 73 18.28 0.97 -4.07
C VAL A 73 18.16 -0.54 -4.26
N LYS A 74 18.03 -1.00 -5.50
CA LYS A 74 17.89 -2.41 -5.86
C LYS A 74 19.06 -2.86 -6.69
N THR A 75 19.78 -3.88 -6.22
CA THR A 75 20.87 -4.53 -6.95
C THR A 75 20.39 -5.92 -7.38
N PRO A 76 20.30 -6.22 -8.69
CA PRO A 76 19.90 -7.53 -9.16
C PRO A 76 20.80 -8.65 -8.63
N ILE A 77 20.20 -9.77 -8.22
CA ILE A 77 20.88 -10.98 -7.81
C ILE A 77 20.76 -12.01 -8.95
N GLY A 78 21.87 -12.55 -9.40
CA GLY A 78 21.92 -13.55 -10.47
C GLY A 78 22.30 -12.96 -11.83
N ALA A 79 22.40 -13.85 -12.82
CA ALA A 79 22.75 -13.45 -14.18
C ALA A 79 21.56 -12.70 -14.84
N PRO A 80 21.83 -11.65 -15.61
CA PRO A 80 20.78 -10.99 -16.39
C PRO A 80 20.14 -12.02 -17.36
N PRO A 81 18.82 -11.93 -17.62
CA PRO A 81 18.17 -12.82 -18.56
C PRO A 81 18.84 -12.71 -19.93
N PRO A 82 18.99 -13.83 -20.66
CA PRO A 82 19.61 -13.80 -21.96
C PRO A 82 18.83 -12.86 -22.91
N PRO A 83 19.52 -12.16 -23.80
CA PRO A 83 18.88 -11.28 -24.76
C PRO A 83 17.85 -12.09 -25.60
N PRO A 84 16.71 -11.48 -25.96
CA PRO A 84 15.70 -12.19 -26.74
C PRO A 84 16.28 -12.62 -28.09
N SER A 85 16.21 -13.93 -28.35
CA SER A 85 16.64 -14.51 -29.62
C SER A 85 15.60 -14.24 -30.71
N GLY A 86 16.03 -13.84 -31.89
CA GLY A 86 15.15 -13.61 -33.04
C GLY A 86 15.65 -12.54 -33.99
N GLY A 87 15.13 -12.54 -35.22
CA GLY A 87 15.47 -11.54 -36.24
C GLY A 87 14.99 -10.12 -35.86
N ARG A 88 15.50 -9.10 -36.59
CA ARG A 88 15.23 -7.68 -36.33
C ARG A 88 13.74 -7.33 -36.15
N LEU A 89 12.85 -8.00 -36.91
CA LEU A 89 11.42 -7.77 -36.81
C LEU A 89 10.86 -8.24 -35.46
N LYS A 90 11.26 -9.43 -34.99
CA LYS A 90 10.85 -9.97 -33.69
C LYS A 90 11.36 -9.08 -32.55
N GLN A 91 12.58 -8.62 -32.62
CA GLN A 91 13.16 -7.70 -31.64
C GLN A 91 12.36 -6.39 -31.53
N ARG A 92 12.00 -5.76 -32.66
CA ARG A 92 11.14 -4.56 -32.67
C ARG A 92 9.78 -4.78 -32.01
N ILE A 93 9.15 -5.94 -32.25
CA ILE A 93 7.86 -6.28 -31.61
C ILE A 93 8.04 -6.43 -30.10
N ILE A 94 9.10 -7.09 -29.65
CA ILE A 94 9.40 -7.27 -28.21
C ILE A 94 9.66 -5.91 -27.57
N GLU A 95 10.47 -5.05 -28.18
CA GLU A 95 10.75 -3.70 -27.68
C GLU A 95 9.49 -2.85 -27.57
N LYS A 96 8.62 -2.89 -28.59
CA LYS A 96 7.33 -2.18 -28.56
C LYS A 96 6.46 -2.66 -27.40
N LYS A 97 6.28 -3.99 -27.23
CA LYS A 97 5.50 -4.56 -26.12
C LYS A 97 6.10 -4.21 -24.75
N LYS A 98 7.44 -4.21 -24.65
CA LYS A 98 8.13 -3.82 -23.41
C LYS A 98 7.87 -2.35 -23.07
N LYS A 99 7.94 -1.47 -24.07
CA LYS A 99 7.65 -0.03 -23.89
C LYS A 99 6.19 0.20 -23.46
N GLU A 100 5.23 -0.41 -24.15
CA GLU A 100 3.81 -0.34 -23.80
C GLU A 100 3.54 -0.83 -22.35
N MET A 101 4.23 -1.88 -21.91
CA MET A 101 4.12 -2.37 -20.53
C MET A 101 4.75 -1.41 -19.53
N GLN A 102 5.88 -0.80 -19.87
CA GLN A 102 6.53 0.20 -19.01
C GLN A 102 5.64 1.45 -18.83
N GLU A 103 5.04 1.94 -19.92
CA GLU A 103 4.10 3.06 -19.91
C GLU A 103 2.89 2.71 -19.02
N TYR A 104 2.28 1.54 -19.24
CA TYR A 104 1.17 1.05 -18.42
C TYR A 104 1.52 0.95 -16.92
N MET A 105 2.68 0.39 -16.60
CA MET A 105 3.14 0.31 -15.20
C MET A 105 3.41 1.68 -14.58
N THR A 106 3.80 2.66 -15.39
CA THR A 106 3.98 4.05 -14.94
C THR A 106 2.63 4.68 -14.58
N GLU A 107 1.61 4.44 -15.39
CA GLU A 107 0.24 4.89 -15.11
C GLU A 107 -0.33 4.22 -13.85
N VAL A 108 -0.19 2.89 -13.72
CA VAL A 108 -0.59 2.14 -12.51
C VAL A 108 0.09 2.70 -11.25
N LYS A 109 1.41 2.96 -11.32
CA LYS A 109 2.15 3.59 -10.21
C LYS A 109 1.64 4.99 -9.92
N GLY A 110 1.28 5.76 -10.93
CA GLY A 110 0.68 7.09 -10.79
C GLY A 110 -0.63 7.03 -10.00
N VAL A 111 -1.53 6.10 -10.35
CA VAL A 111 -2.77 5.88 -9.60
C VAL A 111 -2.48 5.46 -8.16
N LEU A 112 -1.62 4.47 -7.95
CA LEU A 112 -1.32 3.96 -6.60
C LEU A 112 -0.60 4.98 -5.72
N SER A 113 0.13 5.94 -6.29
CA SER A 113 0.80 7.01 -5.54
C SER A 113 -0.18 7.93 -4.80
N MET A 114 -1.46 7.92 -5.16
CA MET A 114 -2.50 8.65 -4.44
C MET A 114 -2.88 8.00 -3.10
N TYR A 115 -2.48 6.73 -2.89
CA TYR A 115 -2.84 5.91 -1.73
C TYR A 115 -1.63 5.52 -0.87
N VAL A 116 -0.42 5.46 -1.47
CA VAL A 116 0.78 4.98 -0.78
C VAL A 116 1.92 6.01 -0.89
N PRO A 117 2.39 6.54 0.24
CA PRO A 117 1.89 6.32 1.60
C PRO A 117 0.51 6.96 1.81
N PRO A 118 -0.34 6.40 2.73
CA PRO A 118 -1.62 7.03 3.04
C PRO A 118 -1.44 8.47 3.50
N ASP A 119 -2.22 9.38 2.90
CA ASP A 119 -2.16 10.81 3.21
C ASP A 119 -3.03 11.12 4.44
N PRO A 120 -2.44 11.61 5.55
CA PRO A 120 -3.19 11.94 6.76
C PRO A 120 -4.28 13.00 6.55
N GLN A 121 -4.07 13.95 5.61
CA GLN A 121 -5.06 14.98 5.32
C GLN A 121 -6.27 14.39 4.60
N ARG A 122 -6.06 13.52 3.63
CA ARG A 122 -7.16 12.78 2.95
C ARG A 122 -7.90 11.87 3.92
N MET A 123 -7.20 11.19 4.82
CA MET A 123 -7.83 10.37 5.86
C MET A 123 -8.73 11.22 6.76
N GLN A 124 -8.28 12.40 7.17
CA GLN A 124 -9.06 13.34 7.96
C GLN A 124 -10.30 13.86 7.18
N GLN A 125 -10.14 14.20 5.92
CA GLN A 125 -11.25 14.64 5.04
C GLN A 125 -12.28 13.52 4.87
N ALA A 126 -11.86 12.28 4.63
CA ALA A 126 -12.76 11.14 4.52
C ALA A 126 -13.53 10.90 5.83
N TYR A 127 -12.89 11.07 6.98
CA TYR A 127 -13.55 11.00 8.28
C TYR A 127 -14.61 12.11 8.43
N GLN A 128 -14.27 13.36 8.15
CA GLN A 128 -15.19 14.49 8.23
C GLN A 128 -16.38 14.39 7.26
N ALA A 129 -16.15 13.76 6.10
CA ALA A 129 -17.17 13.49 5.10
C ALA A 129 -18.05 12.26 5.40
N GLY A 130 -17.83 11.55 6.53
CA GLY A 130 -18.56 10.33 6.88
C GLY A 130 -18.23 9.13 5.98
N LYS A 131 -17.07 9.18 5.28
CA LYS A 131 -16.59 8.13 4.36
C LYS A 131 -15.65 7.12 5.03
N LEU A 132 -15.38 7.25 6.33
CA LEU A 132 -14.63 6.30 7.14
C LEU A 132 -15.58 5.40 7.91
N SER A 133 -15.38 4.08 7.79
CA SER A 133 -16.03 3.07 8.62
C SER A 133 -14.97 2.37 9.49
N LEU A 134 -15.30 2.17 10.78
CA LEU A 134 -14.47 1.45 11.75
C LEU A 134 -15.08 0.10 12.01
N ASN A 135 -14.42 -0.97 11.59
CA ASN A 135 -14.93 -2.34 11.72
C ASN A 135 -13.97 -3.16 12.61
N PRO A 136 -14.32 -3.36 13.89
CA PRO A 136 -13.53 -4.23 14.78
C PRO A 136 -13.70 -5.70 14.37
N VAL A 137 -12.59 -6.43 14.24
CA VAL A 137 -12.57 -7.86 13.92
C VAL A 137 -11.47 -8.54 14.71
N GLY A 138 -11.84 -9.43 15.65
CA GLY A 138 -10.88 -10.29 16.37
C GLY A 138 -9.75 -9.55 17.09
N GLY A 139 -10.03 -8.40 17.72
CA GLY A 139 -9.03 -7.55 18.38
C GLY A 139 -8.29 -6.59 17.46
N LEU A 140 -8.51 -6.70 16.16
CA LEU A 140 -7.99 -5.78 15.15
C LEU A 140 -9.05 -4.73 14.77
N MET A 141 -8.61 -3.64 14.15
CA MET A 141 -9.47 -2.58 13.63
C MET A 141 -9.26 -2.42 12.14
N ASN A 142 -10.31 -2.59 11.33
CA ASN A 142 -10.29 -2.23 9.93
C ASN A 142 -10.82 -0.80 9.77
N LEU A 143 -9.97 0.08 9.25
CA LEU A 143 -10.28 1.44 8.85
C LEU A 143 -10.60 1.42 7.35
N VAL A 144 -11.87 1.52 7.00
CA VAL A 144 -12.35 1.44 5.61
C VAL A 144 -12.69 2.85 5.13
N PHE A 145 -11.90 3.38 4.21
CA PHE A 145 -12.09 4.67 3.56
C PHE A 145 -12.73 4.44 2.19
N ARG A 146 -13.91 5.00 1.98
CA ARG A 146 -14.59 5.01 0.67
C ARG A 146 -14.36 6.33 -0.03
N ASP A 147 -14.28 6.30 -1.37
CA ASP A 147 -13.99 7.48 -2.19
C ASP A 147 -12.75 8.24 -1.68
N TYR A 148 -11.68 7.51 -1.39
CA TYR A 148 -10.47 8.07 -0.76
C TYR A 148 -9.71 9.01 -1.68
N ALA A 149 -9.51 8.63 -2.93
CA ALA A 149 -8.81 9.43 -3.93
C ALA A 149 -9.66 9.71 -5.18
N GLN A 150 -10.58 8.81 -5.50
CA GLN A 150 -11.51 8.96 -6.62
C GLN A 150 -12.85 8.25 -6.33
N PRO A 151 -13.97 8.68 -6.98
CA PRO A 151 -15.29 8.12 -6.73
C PRO A 151 -15.34 6.60 -6.93
N GLY A 152 -15.91 5.87 -5.98
CA GLY A 152 -16.07 4.42 -6.04
C GLY A 152 -14.85 3.61 -5.65
N ASP A 153 -13.74 4.23 -5.30
CA ASP A 153 -12.58 3.53 -4.76
C ASP A 153 -12.74 3.17 -3.26
N GLN A 154 -11.85 2.32 -2.79
CA GLN A 154 -11.79 1.95 -1.38
C GLN A 154 -10.34 1.69 -0.95
N MET A 155 -9.96 2.26 0.17
CA MET A 155 -8.74 1.91 0.90
C MET A 155 -9.09 1.34 2.27
N THR A 156 -8.51 0.19 2.61
CA THR A 156 -8.69 -0.45 3.92
C THR A 156 -7.34 -0.62 4.59
N LEU A 157 -7.22 -0.10 5.81
CA LEU A 157 -6.08 -0.32 6.70
C LEU A 157 -6.50 -1.25 7.82
N THR A 158 -5.81 -2.38 7.98
CA THR A 158 -5.96 -3.24 9.16
C THR A 158 -4.91 -2.84 10.20
N PHE A 159 -5.37 -2.49 11.37
CA PHE A 159 -4.58 -1.95 12.45
C PHE A 159 -4.75 -2.79 13.72
N ASP A 160 -3.64 -3.16 14.35
CA ASP A 160 -3.62 -3.71 15.70
C ASP A 160 -3.52 -2.55 16.70
N SER A 161 -4.63 -2.28 17.41
CA SER A 161 -4.71 -1.17 18.35
C SER A 161 -3.90 -1.42 19.64
N ALA A 162 -3.67 -2.67 20.02
CA ALA A 162 -2.91 -3.03 21.21
C ALA A 162 -1.39 -2.88 20.94
N ALA A 163 -0.92 -3.37 19.81
CA ALA A 163 0.47 -3.25 19.39
C ALA A 163 0.81 -1.92 18.70
N VAL A 164 -0.19 -1.07 18.39
CA VAL A 164 -0.05 0.18 17.63
C VAL A 164 0.65 -0.07 16.28
N LYS A 165 0.21 -1.08 15.52
CA LYS A 165 0.84 -1.52 14.28
C LYS A 165 -0.15 -1.62 13.13
N VAL A 166 0.29 -1.20 11.94
CA VAL A 166 -0.41 -1.51 10.68
C VAL A 166 -0.02 -2.93 10.27
N LEU A 167 -1.01 -3.78 10.03
CA LEU A 167 -0.83 -5.18 9.63
C LEU A 167 -1.03 -5.37 8.13
N SER A 168 -1.94 -4.64 7.53
CA SER A 168 -2.17 -4.70 6.08
C SER A 168 -2.77 -3.42 5.53
N LEU A 169 -2.59 -3.23 4.22
CA LEU A 169 -3.25 -2.20 3.42
C LEU A 169 -3.87 -2.89 2.20
N SER A 170 -5.14 -2.64 1.95
CA SER A 170 -5.82 -3.06 0.72
C SER A 170 -6.37 -1.84 0.00
N ILE A 171 -6.13 -1.76 -1.31
CA ILE A 171 -6.60 -0.70 -2.19
C ILE A 171 -7.38 -1.35 -3.32
N ASN A 172 -8.60 -0.88 -3.54
CA ASN A 172 -9.41 -1.20 -4.72
C ASN A 172 -9.69 0.11 -5.44
N THR A 173 -9.16 0.26 -6.63
CA THR A 173 -9.26 1.47 -7.45
C THR A 173 -9.31 1.11 -8.94
N TYR A 174 -9.16 2.08 -9.83
CA TYR A 174 -9.21 1.87 -11.28
C TYR A 174 -8.40 2.93 -12.02
N MET A 175 -8.05 2.63 -13.27
CA MET A 175 -7.40 3.57 -14.19
C MET A 175 -8.41 4.11 -15.21
N GLY A 176 -8.72 5.41 -15.15
CA GLY A 176 -9.62 6.08 -16.09
C GLY A 176 -11.07 5.59 -16.02
N GLN A 177 -11.33 4.30 -16.17
CA GLN A 177 -12.67 3.70 -16.15
C GLN A 177 -12.75 2.59 -15.09
N THR A 178 -13.90 2.45 -14.44
CA THR A 178 -14.14 1.47 -13.36
C THR A 178 -13.92 0.01 -13.78
N LYS A 179 -14.07 -0.31 -15.08
CA LYS A 179 -13.75 -1.64 -15.62
C LYS A 179 -12.25 -1.97 -15.62
N ASP A 180 -11.39 -0.94 -15.60
CA ASP A 180 -9.94 -1.09 -15.60
C ASP A 180 -9.43 -1.11 -14.16
N ALA A 181 -9.94 -2.07 -13.39
CA ALA A 181 -9.68 -2.18 -11.95
C ALA A 181 -8.20 -2.42 -11.66
N VAL A 182 -7.71 -1.72 -10.63
CA VAL A 182 -6.38 -1.87 -10.05
C VAL A 182 -6.54 -2.16 -8.57
N THR A 183 -6.00 -3.28 -8.12
CA THR A 183 -5.99 -3.64 -6.71
C THR A 183 -4.56 -3.78 -6.20
N LEU A 184 -4.32 -3.31 -4.98
CA LEU A 184 -3.05 -3.50 -4.29
C LEU A 184 -3.35 -4.07 -2.90
N GLN A 185 -2.71 -5.19 -2.57
CA GLN A 185 -2.71 -5.75 -1.23
C GLN A 185 -1.30 -5.73 -0.69
N VAL A 186 -1.13 -5.17 0.51
CA VAL A 186 0.15 -5.11 1.22
C VAL A 186 -0.01 -5.81 2.55
N GLN A 187 0.83 -6.79 2.81
CA GLN A 187 0.93 -7.47 4.09
C GLN A 187 2.21 -7.03 4.79
N MET A 188 2.07 -6.70 6.06
CA MET A 188 3.19 -6.31 6.92
C MET A 188 3.57 -7.47 7.83
N ALA A 189 4.86 -7.55 8.17
CA ALA A 189 5.37 -8.43 9.21
C ALA A 189 6.32 -7.67 10.13
N THR A 190 6.72 -8.29 11.23
CA THR A 190 7.58 -7.65 12.24
C THR A 190 8.86 -8.45 12.39
N LEU A 191 9.99 -7.76 12.34
CA LEU A 191 11.31 -8.31 12.64
C LEU A 191 11.46 -8.56 14.16
N PRO A 192 12.43 -9.39 14.60
CA PRO A 192 12.63 -9.69 16.02
C PRO A 192 12.87 -8.47 16.92
N ASP A 193 13.38 -7.36 16.37
CA ASP A 193 13.58 -6.11 17.10
C ASP A 193 12.35 -5.20 17.14
N GLY A 194 11.19 -5.68 16.66
CA GLY A 194 9.95 -4.93 16.62
C GLY A 194 9.75 -4.07 15.36
N THR A 195 10.75 -3.98 14.46
CA THR A 195 10.64 -3.21 13.22
C THR A 195 9.60 -3.82 12.28
N ASN A 196 8.62 -3.04 11.85
CA ASN A 196 7.57 -3.47 10.92
C ASN A 196 8.05 -3.26 9.48
N TYR A 197 7.78 -4.24 8.59
CA TYR A 197 8.21 -4.20 7.19
C TYR A 197 7.14 -4.75 6.27
N VAL A 198 7.18 -4.38 4.98
CA VAL A 198 6.33 -4.98 3.95
C VAL A 198 6.85 -6.37 3.63
N GLN A 199 6.11 -7.39 4.03
CA GLN A 199 6.45 -8.79 3.75
C GLN A 199 6.04 -9.18 2.34
N GLN A 200 4.84 -8.83 1.93
CA GLN A 200 4.32 -9.15 0.61
C GLN A 200 3.47 -8.02 0.05
N THR A 201 3.57 -7.84 -1.25
CA THR A 201 2.70 -6.96 -2.02
C THR A 201 2.14 -7.73 -3.20
N VAL A 202 0.82 -7.67 -3.41
CA VAL A 202 0.16 -8.22 -4.59
C VAL A 202 -0.56 -7.09 -5.31
N LEU A 203 -0.09 -6.77 -6.50
CA LEU A 203 -0.73 -5.84 -7.43
C LEU A 203 -1.47 -6.63 -8.50
N SER A 204 -2.74 -6.31 -8.73
CA SER A 204 -3.49 -6.82 -9.88
C SER A 204 -4.07 -5.66 -10.68
N ALA A 205 -3.97 -5.76 -12.03
CA ALA A 205 -4.47 -4.75 -12.93
C ALA A 205 -5.17 -5.43 -14.13
N THR A 206 -6.49 -5.25 -14.21
CA THR A 206 -7.36 -6.05 -15.08
C THR A 206 -7.19 -5.76 -16.55
N ALA A 207 -6.94 -4.50 -16.94
CA ALA A 207 -6.80 -4.10 -18.35
C ALA A 207 -5.71 -4.85 -19.11
N LYS A 208 -4.66 -5.32 -18.42
CA LYS A 208 -3.57 -6.13 -18.99
C LYS A 208 -3.52 -7.53 -18.39
N LYS A 209 -4.53 -7.95 -17.61
CA LYS A 209 -4.53 -9.22 -16.84
C LYS A 209 -3.18 -9.44 -16.14
N LEU A 210 -2.67 -8.37 -15.55
CA LEU A 210 -1.37 -8.33 -14.90
C LEU A 210 -1.54 -8.63 -13.41
N VAL A 211 -0.71 -9.55 -12.90
CA VAL A 211 -0.51 -9.76 -11.46
C VAL A 211 0.98 -9.68 -11.17
N VAL A 212 1.35 -8.87 -10.18
CA VAL A 212 2.73 -8.75 -9.70
C VAL A 212 2.74 -9.04 -8.21
N THR A 213 3.43 -10.09 -7.82
CA THR A 213 3.67 -10.44 -6.42
C THR A 213 5.12 -10.11 -6.08
N THR A 214 5.32 -9.30 -5.07
CA THR A 214 6.64 -8.97 -4.53
C THR A 214 6.71 -9.44 -3.09
N THR A 215 7.74 -10.21 -2.75
CA THR A 215 7.99 -10.73 -1.41
C THR A 215 9.34 -10.26 -0.91
N SER A 216 9.38 -9.70 0.29
CA SER A 216 10.62 -9.28 0.96
C SER A 216 11.00 -10.27 2.04
N SER A 217 12.27 -10.69 2.06
CA SER A 217 12.80 -11.71 2.97
C SER A 217 14.26 -11.42 3.34
N ASN A 218 14.82 -12.22 4.25
CA ASN A 218 16.24 -12.18 4.63
C ASN A 218 16.71 -10.79 5.04
N TYR A 219 15.96 -10.14 5.93
CA TYR A 219 16.36 -8.85 6.50
C TYR A 219 17.60 -9.00 7.37
N GLN A 220 18.63 -8.21 7.08
CA GLN A 220 19.90 -8.17 7.80
C GLN A 220 20.25 -6.73 8.15
N LYS A 221 20.69 -6.48 9.37
CA LYS A 221 21.21 -5.17 9.77
C LYS A 221 22.56 -4.91 9.09
N MET A 222 22.72 -3.72 8.58
CA MET A 222 23.97 -3.21 8.03
C MET A 222 24.82 -2.59 9.14
#